data_105edeec6fd6a31cd57e786521ca6d6e
#
_entry.id   105edeec6fd6a31cd57e786521ca6d6e
#
_cell.length_a   1.000
_cell.length_b   1.000
_cell.length_c   1.000
_cell.angle_alpha   90.00
_cell.angle_beta   90.00
_cell.angle_gamma   90.00
#
_symmetry.space_group_name_H-M   'P 1'
#
loop_
_entity.id
_entity.type
_entity.pdbx_description
1 polymer ?
#
loop_
_entity_poly.entity_id
_entity_poly.type
_entity_poly.pdbx_seq_one_letter_code
_entity_poly.pdbx_strand_id
1 'polypeptide(L)'
;MRIDSNNKKANIFYIFLLIQPILDLFTSLMVRFTNLPLTIGMIVRGLFLFTMVIYLLFVNKSVHKKKSIIYLGILCIFSVIYLITKNGIFNLGFLKTEITYLFKYMYFPIVALCLINAFDELQLKKEKIFKVCIVEAIIYSILIILPEITNTAFSSYVGNNKGTVGWFYAANEIGAIMVALFPFLYYLLFEREGVVKIALTFIIVILAMTLLGTKTSFLGMLITEVIYALYFLFNYKKNRAYGLKC
;
A
#
# COMPACT_ATOMS: atom_id res chain seq x y z
N MET A 1 8.20 -27.92 15.91
CA MET A 1 8.36 -26.60 16.59
C MET A 1 8.82 -25.45 15.69
N ARG A 2 9.65 -25.65 14.63
CA ARG A 2 10.08 -24.60 13.71
C ARG A 2 8.97 -24.12 12.77
N ILE A 3 8.08 -25.01 12.30
CA ILE A 3 6.98 -24.71 11.37
C ILE A 3 5.93 -23.78 11.99
N ASP A 4 5.60 -23.98 13.28
CA ASP A 4 4.63 -23.11 14.00
C ASP A 4 5.15 -21.69 14.23
N SER A 5 6.45 -21.54 14.46
CA SER A 5 7.07 -20.23 14.65
C SER A 5 7.08 -19.39 13.36
N ASN A 6 7.35 -20.01 12.19
CA ASN A 6 7.35 -19.33 10.91
C ASN A 6 5.93 -18.92 10.49
N ASN A 7 4.93 -19.75 10.74
CA ASN A 7 3.53 -19.40 10.49
C ASN A 7 3.06 -18.21 11.35
N LYS A 8 3.47 -18.13 12.62
CA LYS A 8 3.16 -16.96 13.47
C LYS A 8 3.79 -15.67 12.93
N LYS A 9 5.05 -15.71 12.52
CA LYS A 9 5.74 -14.54 11.94
C LYS A 9 5.11 -14.10 10.62
N ALA A 10 4.76 -15.04 9.74
CA ALA A 10 4.04 -14.76 8.51
C ALA A 10 2.67 -14.10 8.78
N ASN A 11 1.94 -14.57 9.78
CA ASN A 11 0.65 -13.99 10.15
C ASN A 11 0.78 -12.55 10.66
N ILE A 12 1.82 -12.22 11.44
CA ILE A 12 2.09 -10.84 11.87
C ILE A 12 2.26 -9.93 10.65
N PHE A 13 2.94 -10.42 9.62
CA PHE A 13 3.14 -9.67 8.39
C PHE A 13 1.83 -9.40 7.64
N TYR A 14 0.98 -10.42 7.48
CA TYR A 14 -0.35 -10.25 6.85
C TYR A 14 -1.25 -9.32 7.66
N ILE A 15 -1.23 -9.39 8.99
CA ILE A 15 -2.00 -8.50 9.88
C ILE A 15 -1.49 -7.06 9.73
N PHE A 16 -0.16 -6.87 9.66
CA PHE A 16 0.40 -5.53 9.45
C PHE A 16 -0.04 -4.92 8.12
N LEU A 17 -0.06 -5.68 7.03
CA LEU A 17 -0.62 -5.22 5.77
C LEU A 17 -2.10 -4.87 5.94
N LEU A 18 -2.91 -5.77 6.46
CA LEU A 18 -4.35 -5.61 6.58
C LEU A 18 -4.78 -4.39 7.42
N ILE A 19 -3.97 -3.96 8.38
CA ILE A 19 -4.29 -2.82 9.26
C ILE A 19 -4.00 -1.46 8.61
N GLN A 20 -3.31 -1.41 7.44
CA GLN A 20 -2.91 -0.14 6.82
C GLN A 20 -4.07 0.83 6.55
N PRO A 21 -5.25 0.42 6.03
CA PRO A 21 -6.37 1.33 5.83
C PRO A 21 -6.83 2.01 7.12
N ILE A 22 -6.80 1.26 8.22
CA ILE A 22 -7.20 1.75 9.56
C ILE A 22 -6.15 2.75 10.09
N LEU A 23 -4.87 2.46 9.91
CA LEU A 23 -3.78 3.37 10.28
C LEU A 23 -3.84 4.67 9.47
N ASP A 24 -4.17 4.60 8.19
CA ASP A 24 -4.36 5.78 7.34
C ASP A 24 -5.57 6.61 7.77
N LEU A 25 -6.66 5.96 8.14
CA LEU A 25 -7.82 6.62 8.70
C LEU A 25 -7.47 7.39 9.98
N PHE A 26 -6.87 6.72 10.97
CA PHE A 26 -6.46 7.38 12.22
C PHE A 26 -5.45 8.50 11.98
N THR A 27 -4.49 8.30 11.10
CA THR A 27 -3.53 9.35 10.70
C THR A 27 -4.26 10.56 10.13
N SER A 28 -5.23 10.33 9.25
CA SER A 28 -6.01 11.37 8.60
C SER A 28 -6.85 12.18 9.59
N LEU A 29 -7.52 11.49 10.51
CA LEU A 29 -8.30 12.13 11.57
C LEU A 29 -7.39 12.93 12.52
N MET A 30 -6.23 12.38 12.91
CA MET A 30 -5.27 13.11 13.76
C MET A 30 -4.76 14.37 13.07
N VAL A 31 -4.38 14.31 11.80
CA VAL A 31 -3.90 15.50 11.05
C VAL A 31 -4.98 16.57 10.96
N ARG A 32 -6.26 16.18 10.85
CA ARG A 32 -7.37 17.15 10.74
C ARG A 32 -7.77 17.78 12.07
N PHE A 33 -7.81 16.99 13.12
CA PHE A 33 -8.40 17.41 14.40
C PHE A 33 -7.37 17.71 15.48
N THR A 34 -6.09 17.41 15.24
CA THR A 34 -5.03 17.67 16.21
C THR A 34 -3.82 18.34 15.54
N ASN A 35 -3.12 19.17 16.30
CA ASN A 35 -1.86 19.78 15.87
C ASN A 35 -0.64 18.94 16.30
N LEU A 36 -0.83 17.64 16.54
CA LEU A 36 0.26 16.77 17.00
C LEU A 36 1.29 16.55 15.89
N PRO A 37 2.58 16.69 16.17
CA PRO A 37 3.64 16.55 15.17
C PRO A 37 3.87 15.10 14.71
N LEU A 38 3.40 14.13 15.50
CA LEU A 38 3.51 12.69 15.20
C LEU A 38 2.13 12.05 15.25
N THR A 39 1.79 11.35 14.18
CA THR A 39 0.54 10.60 14.11
C THR A 39 0.75 9.13 14.51
N ILE A 40 -0.33 8.47 14.96
CA ILE A 40 -0.30 7.04 15.31
C ILE A 40 0.24 6.20 14.14
N GLY A 41 -0.19 6.49 12.92
CA GLY A 41 0.30 5.79 11.72
C GLY A 41 1.80 5.93 11.52
N MET A 42 2.37 7.12 11.76
CA MET A 42 3.83 7.32 11.67
C MET A 42 4.57 6.51 12.73
N ILE A 43 4.07 6.48 13.97
CA ILE A 43 4.69 5.73 15.06
C ILE A 43 4.67 4.22 14.76
N VAL A 44 3.51 3.67 14.38
CA VAL A 44 3.36 2.25 14.09
C VAL A 44 4.22 1.82 12.90
N ARG A 45 4.22 2.61 11.82
CA ARG A 45 5.08 2.36 10.64
C ARG A 45 6.55 2.49 10.98
N GLY A 46 6.93 3.45 11.82
CA GLY A 46 8.30 3.62 12.30
C GLY A 46 8.79 2.43 13.10
N LEU A 47 7.99 1.96 14.05
CA LEU A 47 8.30 0.76 14.84
C LEU A 47 8.40 -0.49 13.95
N PHE A 48 7.49 -0.66 12.99
CA PHE A 48 7.55 -1.76 12.04
C PHE A 48 8.82 -1.69 11.21
N LEU A 49 9.15 -0.54 10.64
CA LEU A 49 10.37 -0.35 9.85
C LEU A 49 11.63 -0.64 10.67
N PHE A 50 11.70 -0.15 11.89
CA PHE A 50 12.81 -0.44 12.81
C PHE A 50 12.96 -1.94 13.09
N THR A 51 11.84 -2.61 13.38
CA THR A 51 11.82 -4.07 13.60
C THR A 51 12.28 -4.83 12.36
N MET A 52 11.86 -4.38 11.17
CA MET A 52 12.26 -5.00 9.90
C MET A 52 13.73 -4.80 9.58
N VAL A 53 14.30 -3.64 9.87
CA VAL A 53 15.75 -3.42 9.72
C VAL A 53 16.55 -4.33 10.66
N ILE A 54 16.14 -4.45 11.92
CA ILE A 54 16.76 -5.37 12.88
C ILE A 54 16.66 -6.82 12.37
N TYR A 55 15.47 -7.23 11.90
CA TYR A 55 15.29 -8.55 11.31
C TYR A 55 16.23 -8.78 10.14
N LEU A 56 16.34 -7.84 9.22
CA LEU A 56 17.18 -7.94 8.03
C LEU A 56 18.67 -8.06 8.39
N LEU A 57 19.14 -7.30 9.37
CA LEU A 57 20.54 -7.29 9.76
C LEU A 57 20.93 -8.54 10.56
N PHE A 58 20.13 -8.92 11.54
CA PHE A 58 20.53 -9.89 12.57
C PHE A 58 19.87 -11.26 12.43
N VAL A 59 18.60 -11.33 12.02
CA VAL A 59 17.82 -12.57 12.08
C VAL A 59 17.73 -13.26 10.72
N ASN A 60 17.69 -12.50 9.64
CA ASN A 60 17.49 -13.01 8.28
C ASN A 60 18.59 -13.96 7.83
N LYS A 61 18.20 -15.12 7.28
CA LYS A 61 19.08 -16.15 6.71
C LYS A 61 18.83 -16.41 5.23
N SER A 62 18.05 -15.55 4.55
CA SER A 62 17.72 -15.72 3.14
C SER A 62 18.96 -15.59 2.24
N VAL A 63 18.88 -16.19 1.05
CA VAL A 63 19.91 -16.11 0.00
C VAL A 63 20.15 -14.65 -0.42
N HIS A 64 19.13 -13.82 -0.33
CA HIS A 64 19.18 -12.41 -0.73
C HIS A 64 19.76 -11.47 0.33
N LYS A 65 20.03 -11.95 1.54
CA LYS A 65 20.52 -11.13 2.69
C LYS A 65 21.67 -10.20 2.31
N LYS A 66 22.73 -10.74 1.70
CA LYS A 66 23.94 -9.97 1.37
C LYS A 66 23.64 -8.81 0.42
N LYS A 67 22.84 -9.06 -0.62
CA LYS A 67 22.42 -8.01 -1.57
C LYS A 67 21.55 -6.96 -0.86
N SER A 68 20.62 -7.38 -0.02
CA SER A 68 19.74 -6.47 0.72
C SER A 68 20.49 -5.56 1.70
N ILE A 69 21.53 -6.07 2.36
CA ILE A 69 22.39 -5.26 3.23
C ILE A 69 23.17 -4.21 2.41
N ILE A 70 23.67 -4.58 1.23
CA ILE A 70 24.34 -3.62 0.33
C ILE A 70 23.37 -2.52 -0.09
N TYR A 71 22.15 -2.87 -0.51
CA TYR A 71 21.12 -1.87 -0.85
C TYR A 71 20.75 -0.98 0.33
N LEU A 72 20.63 -1.54 1.53
CA LEU A 72 20.39 -0.74 2.73
C LEU A 72 21.53 0.24 2.98
N GLY A 73 22.78 -0.19 2.81
CA GLY A 73 23.97 0.68 2.88
C GLY A 73 23.91 1.83 1.86
N ILE A 74 23.55 1.55 0.61
CA ILE A 74 23.37 2.57 -0.43
C ILE A 74 22.28 3.56 -0.04
N LEU A 75 21.14 3.08 0.47
CA LEU A 75 20.05 3.94 0.95
C LEU A 75 20.49 4.84 2.13
N CYS A 76 21.29 4.30 3.05
CA CYS A 76 21.86 5.10 4.15
C CYS A 76 22.81 6.19 3.64
N ILE A 77 23.71 5.85 2.71
CA ILE A 77 24.63 6.83 2.09
C ILE A 77 23.83 7.92 1.36
N PHE A 78 22.85 7.53 0.56
CA PHE A 78 21.95 8.47 -0.12
C PHE A 78 21.25 9.41 0.89
N SER A 79 20.77 8.86 2.00
CA SER A 79 20.10 9.63 3.04
C SER A 79 21.00 10.68 3.67
N VAL A 80 22.25 10.33 3.94
CA VAL A 80 23.26 11.25 4.48
C VAL A 80 23.57 12.36 3.47
N ILE A 81 23.83 11.99 2.21
CA ILE A 81 24.08 12.97 1.13
C ILE A 81 22.89 13.91 0.98
N TYR A 82 21.67 13.39 0.96
CA TYR A 82 20.45 14.19 0.87
C TYR A 82 20.36 15.21 2.00
N LEU A 83 20.56 14.79 3.26
CA LEU A 83 20.49 15.70 4.41
C LEU A 83 21.56 16.77 4.36
N ILE A 84 22.78 16.44 3.97
CA ILE A 84 23.88 17.42 3.84
C ILE A 84 23.58 18.43 2.73
N THR A 85 23.10 17.98 1.59
CA THR A 85 22.82 18.87 0.44
C THR A 85 21.65 19.82 0.71
N LYS A 86 20.64 19.38 1.45
CA LYS A 86 19.44 20.18 1.74
C LYS A 86 19.62 21.17 2.89
N ASN A 87 20.28 20.76 3.96
CA ASN A 87 20.39 21.58 5.18
C ASN A 87 21.75 22.32 5.29
N GLY A 88 22.74 21.95 4.47
CA GLY A 88 24.13 22.29 4.76
C GLY A 88 24.60 21.61 6.05
N ILE A 89 25.89 21.77 6.34
CA ILE A 89 26.49 21.08 7.50
C ILE A 89 26.03 21.68 8.85
N PHE A 90 25.53 22.94 8.87
CA PHE A 90 25.27 23.69 10.09
C PHE A 90 23.85 24.25 10.26
N ASN A 91 22.95 24.07 9.28
CA ASN A 91 21.61 24.64 9.38
C ASN A 91 20.60 23.60 9.88
N LEU A 92 20.40 23.55 11.19
CA LEU A 92 19.48 22.60 11.85
C LEU A 92 18.00 22.99 11.75
N GLY A 93 17.68 24.20 11.26
CA GLY A 93 16.30 24.73 11.29
C GLY A 93 15.31 23.90 10.48
N PHE A 94 15.72 23.31 9.37
CA PHE A 94 14.87 22.48 8.51
C PHE A 94 15.07 20.96 8.71
N LEU A 95 16.00 20.56 9.56
CA LEU A 95 16.39 19.16 9.76
C LEU A 95 15.18 18.26 10.10
N LYS A 96 14.28 18.70 10.96
CA LYS A 96 13.08 17.95 11.37
C LYS A 96 12.17 17.66 10.19
N THR A 97 11.94 18.66 9.34
CA THR A 97 11.08 18.53 8.16
C THR A 97 11.70 17.58 7.14
N GLU A 98 13.00 17.73 6.87
CA GLU A 98 13.73 16.89 5.91
C GLU A 98 13.86 15.43 6.38
N ILE A 99 14.06 15.18 7.68
CA ILE A 99 14.03 13.83 8.23
C ILE A 99 12.64 13.19 8.04
N THR A 100 11.57 13.96 8.22
CA THR A 100 10.20 13.45 8.00
C THR A 100 9.96 13.06 6.54
N TYR A 101 10.42 13.88 5.59
CA TYR A 101 10.35 13.53 4.16
C TYR A 101 11.21 12.33 3.84
N LEU A 102 12.44 12.30 4.33
CA LEU A 102 13.36 11.17 4.13
C LEU A 102 12.75 9.86 4.64
N PHE A 103 12.12 9.88 5.82
CA PHE A 103 11.43 8.72 6.37
C PHE A 103 10.32 8.21 5.46
N LYS A 104 9.52 9.11 4.88
CA LYS A 104 8.47 8.75 3.91
C LYS A 104 9.05 8.11 2.65
N TYR A 105 10.14 8.65 2.10
CA TYR A 105 10.79 8.12 0.91
C TYR A 105 11.47 6.77 1.15
N MET A 106 12.12 6.58 2.31
CA MET A 106 12.84 5.34 2.63
C MET A 106 11.91 4.21 3.06
N TYR A 107 10.69 4.51 3.49
CA TYR A 107 9.75 3.51 3.97
C TYR A 107 9.50 2.40 2.93
N PHE A 108 9.10 2.76 1.72
CA PHE A 108 8.79 1.79 0.68
C PHE A 108 10.01 0.93 0.26
N PRO A 109 11.18 1.49 -0.08
CA PRO A 109 12.36 0.69 -0.41
C PRO A 109 12.76 -0.30 0.69
N ILE A 110 12.75 0.13 1.95
CA ILE A 110 13.12 -0.74 3.07
C ILE A 110 12.08 -1.86 3.27
N VAL A 111 10.79 -1.53 3.21
CA VAL A 111 9.72 -2.54 3.31
C VAL A 111 9.81 -3.53 2.16
N ALA A 112 10.08 -3.09 0.93
CA ALA A 112 10.26 -3.96 -0.23
C ALA A 112 11.44 -4.92 -0.06
N LEU A 113 12.59 -4.43 0.43
CA LEU A 113 13.74 -5.29 0.73
C LEU A 113 13.40 -6.34 1.79
N CYS A 114 12.69 -5.94 2.84
CA CYS A 114 12.27 -6.85 3.90
C CYS A 114 11.26 -7.89 3.38
N LEU A 115 10.32 -7.48 2.53
CA LEU A 115 9.37 -8.37 1.86
C LEU A 115 10.07 -9.45 1.04
N ILE A 116 11.01 -9.07 0.18
CA ILE A 116 11.77 -10.01 -0.66
C ILE A 116 12.45 -11.07 0.21
N ASN A 117 13.08 -10.66 1.32
CA ASN A 117 13.73 -11.59 2.23
C ASN A 117 12.73 -12.44 3.03
N ALA A 118 11.60 -11.85 3.43
CA ALA A 118 10.56 -12.55 4.17
C ALA A 118 9.83 -13.59 3.31
N PHE A 119 9.69 -13.35 2.00
CA PHE A 119 9.12 -14.33 1.07
C PHE A 119 9.87 -15.65 1.11
N ASP A 120 11.21 -15.59 1.06
CA ASP A 120 12.04 -16.79 1.05
C ASP A 120 12.08 -17.48 2.42
N GLU A 121 12.22 -16.70 3.49
CA GLU A 121 12.47 -17.26 4.82
C GLU A 121 11.19 -17.67 5.54
N LEU A 122 10.13 -16.87 5.44
CA LEU A 122 8.84 -17.11 6.08
C LEU A 122 7.87 -17.89 5.21
N GLN A 123 8.28 -18.26 3.98
CA GLN A 123 7.45 -18.95 2.99
C GLN A 123 6.08 -18.27 2.82
N LEU A 124 6.10 -16.93 2.62
CA LEU A 124 4.88 -16.17 2.42
C LEU A 124 4.15 -16.65 1.16
N LYS A 125 2.86 -16.93 1.31
CA LYS A 125 2.03 -17.36 0.19
C LYS A 125 1.54 -16.17 -0.61
N LYS A 126 1.86 -16.12 -1.91
CA LYS A 126 1.42 -15.05 -2.82
C LYS A 126 -0.11 -14.89 -2.82
N GLU A 127 -0.83 -16.02 -2.81
CA GLU A 127 -2.30 -16.04 -2.78
C GLU A 127 -2.85 -15.32 -1.55
N LYS A 128 -2.22 -15.49 -0.39
CA LYS A 128 -2.65 -14.79 0.83
C LYS A 128 -2.42 -13.28 0.73
N ILE A 129 -1.28 -12.85 0.16
CA ILE A 129 -1.00 -11.42 -0.04
C ILE A 129 -2.03 -10.82 -0.99
N PHE A 130 -2.33 -11.49 -2.11
CA PHE A 130 -3.34 -11.01 -3.05
C PHE A 130 -4.70 -10.86 -2.39
N LYS A 131 -5.12 -11.85 -1.58
CA LYS A 131 -6.37 -11.76 -0.81
C LYS A 131 -6.36 -10.61 0.20
N VAL A 132 -5.24 -10.36 0.88
CA VAL A 132 -5.08 -9.20 1.76
C VAL A 132 -5.22 -7.90 0.98
N CYS A 133 -4.54 -7.74 -0.16
CA CYS A 133 -4.65 -6.55 -1.00
C CYS A 133 -6.09 -6.30 -1.49
N ILE A 134 -6.84 -7.36 -1.82
CA ILE A 134 -8.26 -7.24 -2.20
C ILE A 134 -9.09 -6.76 -1.02
N VAL A 135 -8.87 -7.31 0.17
CA VAL A 135 -9.58 -6.89 1.39
C VAL A 135 -9.24 -5.44 1.74
N GLU A 136 -7.97 -5.03 1.61
CA GLU A 136 -7.57 -3.62 1.77
C GLU A 136 -8.31 -2.70 0.80
N ALA A 137 -8.38 -3.07 -0.49
CA ALA A 137 -9.11 -2.30 -1.49
C ALA A 137 -10.59 -2.11 -1.12
N ILE A 138 -11.23 -3.15 -0.60
CA ILE A 138 -12.61 -3.10 -0.13
C ILE A 138 -12.74 -2.18 1.11
N ILE A 139 -11.83 -2.29 2.08
CA ILE A 139 -11.86 -1.45 3.29
C ILE A 139 -11.67 0.03 2.92
N TYR A 140 -10.68 0.36 2.08
CA TYR A 140 -10.52 1.74 1.59
C TYR A 140 -11.78 2.24 0.88
N SER A 141 -12.38 1.39 0.02
CA SER A 141 -13.60 1.76 -0.71
C SER A 141 -14.77 2.06 0.24
N ILE A 142 -14.97 1.24 1.26
CA ILE A 142 -16.01 1.46 2.28
C ILE A 142 -15.75 2.78 3.03
N LEU A 143 -14.48 3.05 3.41
CA LEU A 143 -14.10 4.27 4.13
C LEU A 143 -14.17 5.55 3.25
N ILE A 144 -14.34 5.41 1.93
CA ILE A 144 -14.61 6.51 1.00
C ILE A 144 -16.13 6.66 0.78
N ILE A 145 -16.83 5.56 0.51
CA ILE A 145 -18.25 5.57 0.11
C ILE A 145 -19.16 5.85 1.31
N LEU A 146 -18.91 5.21 2.45
CA LEU A 146 -19.76 5.34 3.64
C LEU A 146 -19.87 6.80 4.12
N PRO A 147 -18.75 7.55 4.24
CA PRO A 147 -18.82 8.96 4.60
C PRO A 147 -19.60 9.82 3.61
N GLU A 148 -19.53 9.51 2.32
CA GLU A 148 -20.31 10.22 1.30
C GLU A 148 -21.82 9.99 1.48
N ILE A 149 -22.22 8.75 1.70
CA ILE A 149 -23.64 8.40 1.94
C ILE A 149 -24.16 9.07 3.22
N THR A 150 -23.33 9.17 4.26
CA THR A 150 -23.70 9.78 5.55
C THR A 150 -23.50 11.29 5.59
N ASN A 151 -23.11 11.94 4.50
CA ASN A 151 -22.77 13.36 4.42
C ASN A 151 -21.71 13.81 5.45
N THR A 152 -20.79 12.91 5.81
CA THR A 152 -19.66 13.18 6.73
C THR A 152 -18.31 13.20 6.02
N ALA A 153 -18.33 13.07 4.69
CA ALA A 153 -17.12 13.02 3.88
C ALA A 153 -16.43 14.39 3.78
N PHE A 154 -15.12 14.34 3.62
CA PHE A 154 -14.33 15.52 3.31
C PHE A 154 -14.16 15.64 1.80
N SER A 155 -14.18 16.88 1.27
CA SER A 155 -13.93 17.12 -0.15
C SER A 155 -12.48 16.85 -0.54
N SER A 156 -12.27 16.34 -1.76
CA SER A 156 -10.93 16.09 -2.31
C SER A 156 -10.14 17.36 -2.57
N TYR A 157 -10.83 18.47 -2.86
CA TYR A 157 -10.20 19.75 -3.22
C TYR A 157 -10.87 20.90 -2.47
N VAL A 158 -10.04 21.84 -2.00
CA VAL A 158 -10.50 23.04 -1.33
C VAL A 158 -11.21 23.96 -2.34
N GLY A 159 -12.43 24.40 -2.01
CA GLY A 159 -13.20 25.34 -2.85
C GLY A 159 -13.93 24.73 -4.05
N ASN A 160 -13.75 23.46 -4.36
CA ASN A 160 -14.50 22.76 -5.41
C ASN A 160 -15.18 21.52 -4.82
N ASN A 161 -16.51 21.45 -4.92
CA ASN A 161 -17.28 20.27 -4.51
C ASN A 161 -17.12 19.07 -5.47
N LYS A 162 -15.96 18.93 -6.10
CA LYS A 162 -15.68 17.85 -7.05
C LYS A 162 -14.82 16.78 -6.39
N GLY A 163 -15.46 15.65 -6.10
CA GLY A 163 -14.84 14.48 -5.50
C GLY A 163 -14.80 14.51 -3.98
N THR A 164 -14.81 13.32 -3.40
CA THR A 164 -14.75 13.07 -1.96
C THR A 164 -13.58 12.19 -1.62
N VAL A 165 -12.90 12.48 -0.52
CA VAL A 165 -11.84 11.63 0.01
C VAL A 165 -12.32 10.73 1.15
N GLY A 166 -13.64 10.75 1.40
CA GLY A 166 -14.20 10.07 2.56
C GLY A 166 -13.70 10.67 3.87
N TRP A 167 -13.25 9.84 4.79
CA TRP A 167 -12.66 10.30 6.05
C TRP A 167 -11.13 10.47 5.98
N PHE A 168 -10.52 10.31 4.82
CA PHE A 168 -9.07 10.48 4.66
C PHE A 168 -8.67 11.95 4.51
N TYR A 169 -7.36 12.22 4.61
CA TYR A 169 -6.82 13.57 4.52
C TYR A 169 -6.41 13.96 3.10
N ALA A 170 -5.75 13.05 2.37
CA ALA A 170 -5.10 13.36 1.10
C ALA A 170 -5.63 12.49 -0.04
N ALA A 171 -6.43 13.07 -0.92
CA ALA A 171 -7.08 12.37 -2.03
C ALA A 171 -6.08 11.72 -3.01
N ASN A 172 -4.97 12.40 -3.33
CA ASN A 172 -3.98 11.87 -4.26
C ASN A 172 -3.19 10.69 -3.68
N GLU A 173 -2.90 10.71 -2.37
CA GLU A 173 -2.22 9.59 -1.68
C GLU A 173 -3.12 8.35 -1.68
N ILE A 174 -4.38 8.51 -1.29
CA ILE A 174 -5.36 7.42 -1.31
C ILE A 174 -5.62 6.93 -2.74
N GLY A 175 -5.72 7.84 -3.71
CA GLY A 175 -5.85 7.50 -5.13
C GLY A 175 -4.69 6.63 -5.62
N ALA A 176 -3.45 6.95 -5.26
CA ALA A 176 -2.28 6.15 -5.61
C ALA A 176 -2.30 4.76 -4.96
N ILE A 177 -2.72 4.66 -3.69
CA ILE A 177 -2.90 3.37 -3.00
C ILE A 177 -3.95 2.53 -3.72
N MET A 178 -5.11 3.11 -4.04
CA MET A 178 -6.19 2.42 -4.74
C MET A 178 -5.75 1.92 -6.12
N VAL A 179 -4.99 2.73 -6.87
CA VAL A 179 -4.38 2.30 -8.16
C VAL A 179 -3.43 1.11 -7.98
N ALA A 180 -2.63 1.10 -6.92
CA ALA A 180 -1.73 -0.01 -6.63
C ALA A 180 -2.48 -1.29 -6.21
N LEU A 181 -3.62 -1.16 -5.54
CA LEU A 181 -4.44 -2.29 -5.11
C LEU A 181 -5.37 -2.82 -6.21
N PHE A 182 -5.79 -1.98 -7.14
CA PHE A 182 -6.78 -2.32 -8.17
C PHE A 182 -6.41 -3.53 -9.03
N PRO A 183 -5.16 -3.73 -9.49
CA PRO A 183 -4.76 -4.90 -10.25
C PRO A 183 -5.00 -6.23 -9.54
N PHE A 184 -4.97 -6.27 -8.20
CA PHE A 184 -5.19 -7.50 -7.45
C PHE A 184 -6.64 -8.01 -7.53
N LEU A 185 -7.61 -7.17 -7.90
CA LEU A 185 -8.99 -7.59 -8.10
C LEU A 185 -9.10 -8.64 -9.22
N TYR A 186 -8.25 -8.55 -10.24
CA TYR A 186 -8.23 -9.51 -11.34
C TYR A 186 -7.84 -10.92 -10.90
N TYR A 187 -7.18 -11.06 -9.75
CA TYR A 187 -6.90 -12.35 -9.15
C TYR A 187 -8.18 -13.15 -8.84
N LEU A 188 -9.31 -12.47 -8.52
CA LEU A 188 -10.60 -13.13 -8.30
C LEU A 188 -11.11 -13.85 -9.56
N LEU A 189 -10.80 -13.32 -10.75
CA LEU A 189 -11.16 -13.96 -12.02
C LEU A 189 -10.37 -15.26 -12.22
N PHE A 190 -9.12 -15.30 -11.79
CA PHE A 190 -8.26 -16.50 -11.91
C PHE A 190 -8.62 -17.57 -10.87
N GLU A 191 -9.09 -17.18 -9.68
CA GLU A 191 -9.55 -18.11 -8.64
C GLU A 191 -10.95 -18.70 -8.91
N ARG A 192 -11.62 -18.26 -10.00
CA ARG A 192 -13.00 -18.69 -10.35
C ARG A 192 -14.01 -18.47 -9.22
N GLU A 193 -13.86 -17.39 -8.50
CA GLU A 193 -14.86 -16.97 -7.53
C GLU A 193 -16.21 -16.71 -8.19
N GLY A 194 -17.30 -16.75 -7.44
CA GLY A 194 -18.63 -16.53 -7.98
C GLY A 194 -18.77 -15.18 -8.69
N VAL A 195 -19.40 -15.15 -9.87
CA VAL A 195 -19.56 -13.95 -10.72
C VAL A 195 -20.12 -12.75 -9.93
N VAL A 196 -21.11 -13.00 -9.05
CA VAL A 196 -21.71 -11.97 -8.23
C VAL A 196 -20.69 -11.32 -7.29
N LYS A 197 -19.84 -12.13 -6.63
CA LYS A 197 -18.79 -11.64 -5.73
C LYS A 197 -17.77 -10.80 -6.47
N ILE A 198 -17.34 -11.25 -7.65
CA ILE A 198 -16.41 -10.52 -8.51
C ILE A 198 -17.03 -9.17 -8.90
N ALA A 199 -18.24 -9.19 -9.48
CA ALA A 199 -18.92 -7.98 -9.93
C ALA A 199 -19.11 -6.97 -8.80
N LEU A 200 -19.58 -7.39 -7.64
CA LEU A 200 -19.78 -6.51 -6.48
C LEU A 200 -18.45 -5.90 -6.01
N THR A 201 -17.37 -6.68 -5.96
CA THR A 201 -16.06 -6.16 -5.56
C THR A 201 -15.56 -5.10 -6.54
N PHE A 202 -15.65 -5.35 -7.84
CA PHE A 202 -15.24 -4.38 -8.86
C PHE A 202 -16.10 -3.11 -8.79
N ILE A 203 -17.43 -3.23 -8.69
CA ILE A 203 -18.35 -2.08 -8.62
C ILE A 203 -18.00 -1.20 -7.42
N ILE A 204 -17.81 -1.78 -6.24
CA ILE A 204 -17.48 -1.04 -5.01
C ILE A 204 -16.17 -0.28 -5.16
N VAL A 205 -15.11 -0.94 -5.67
CA VAL A 205 -13.79 -0.31 -5.81
C VAL A 205 -13.79 0.75 -6.90
N ILE A 206 -14.40 0.50 -8.06
CA ILE A 206 -14.53 1.47 -9.14
C ILE A 206 -15.32 2.70 -8.67
N LEU A 207 -16.43 2.49 -7.97
CA LEU A 207 -17.22 3.58 -7.40
C LEU A 207 -16.40 4.45 -6.46
N ALA A 208 -15.63 3.84 -5.54
CA ALA A 208 -14.75 4.58 -4.64
C ALA A 208 -13.67 5.37 -5.39
N MET A 209 -13.04 4.78 -6.41
CA MET A 209 -12.01 5.43 -7.21
C MET A 209 -12.55 6.60 -8.02
N THR A 210 -13.80 6.50 -8.51
CA THR A 210 -14.46 7.60 -9.22
C THR A 210 -14.90 8.72 -8.27
N LEU A 211 -15.40 8.38 -7.08
CA LEU A 211 -15.78 9.35 -6.05
C LEU A 211 -14.59 10.19 -5.57
N LEU A 212 -13.39 9.64 -5.51
CA LEU A 212 -12.17 10.40 -5.18
C LEU A 212 -11.98 11.62 -6.10
N GLY A 213 -12.43 11.56 -7.35
CA GLY A 213 -12.34 12.66 -8.29
C GLY A 213 -10.91 13.08 -8.67
N THR A 214 -9.89 12.26 -8.36
CA THR A 214 -8.50 12.55 -8.68
C THR A 214 -8.12 12.02 -10.06
N LYS A 215 -7.31 12.78 -10.80
CA LYS A 215 -6.77 12.34 -12.09
C LYS A 215 -5.94 11.06 -11.95
N THR A 216 -5.23 10.92 -10.85
CA THR A 216 -4.39 9.75 -10.55
C THR A 216 -5.22 8.47 -10.48
N SER A 217 -6.29 8.44 -9.67
CA SER A 217 -7.16 7.26 -9.54
C SER A 217 -7.84 6.91 -10.85
N PHE A 218 -8.37 7.90 -11.56
CA PHE A 218 -9.06 7.67 -12.83
C PHE A 218 -8.11 7.13 -13.92
N LEU A 219 -6.95 7.78 -14.14
CA LEU A 219 -5.98 7.33 -15.11
C LEU A 219 -5.40 5.95 -14.75
N GLY A 220 -5.07 5.72 -13.49
CA GLY A 220 -4.54 4.45 -13.06
C GLY A 220 -5.53 3.30 -13.24
N MET A 221 -6.80 3.53 -12.97
CA MET A 221 -7.88 2.58 -13.25
C MET A 221 -7.95 2.26 -14.74
N LEU A 222 -8.03 3.28 -15.61
CA LEU A 222 -8.08 3.09 -17.07
C LEU A 222 -6.87 2.34 -17.62
N ILE A 223 -5.67 2.70 -17.19
CA ILE A 223 -4.44 2.01 -17.62
C ILE A 223 -4.49 0.55 -17.22
N THR A 224 -4.91 0.24 -16.00
CA THR A 224 -5.04 -1.14 -15.53
C THR A 224 -6.05 -1.92 -16.36
N GLU A 225 -7.22 -1.35 -16.65
CA GLU A 225 -8.25 -1.97 -17.49
C GLU A 225 -7.72 -2.26 -18.89
N VAL A 226 -7.04 -1.30 -19.52
CA VAL A 226 -6.44 -1.48 -20.85
C VAL A 226 -5.40 -2.61 -20.83
N ILE A 227 -4.51 -2.64 -19.83
CA ILE A 227 -3.48 -3.69 -19.72
C ILE A 227 -4.14 -5.08 -19.61
N TYR A 228 -5.16 -5.23 -18.74
CA TYR A 228 -5.83 -6.51 -18.58
C TYR A 228 -6.68 -6.89 -19.79
N ALA A 229 -7.35 -5.93 -20.43
CA ALA A 229 -8.06 -6.19 -21.69
C ALA A 229 -7.10 -6.71 -22.78
N LEU A 230 -5.95 -6.07 -22.96
CA LEU A 230 -4.92 -6.53 -23.89
C LEU A 230 -4.39 -7.92 -23.48
N TYR A 231 -4.12 -8.14 -22.21
CA TYR A 231 -3.69 -9.44 -21.71
C TYR A 231 -4.70 -10.54 -22.05
N PHE A 232 -6.01 -10.32 -21.82
CA PHE A 232 -7.06 -11.28 -22.16
C PHE A 232 -7.18 -11.50 -23.66
N LEU A 233 -7.08 -10.46 -24.48
CA LEU A 233 -7.14 -10.56 -25.94
C LEU A 233 -5.97 -11.42 -26.49
N PHE A 234 -4.75 -11.13 -26.07
CA PHE A 234 -3.56 -11.86 -26.53
C PHE A 234 -3.51 -13.32 -26.03
N ASN A 235 -4.05 -13.57 -24.85
CA ASN A 235 -4.06 -14.91 -24.24
C ASN A 235 -5.41 -15.64 -24.44
N TYR A 236 -6.31 -15.13 -25.29
CA TYR A 236 -7.66 -15.68 -25.47
C TYR A 236 -7.65 -17.18 -25.79
N LYS A 237 -6.82 -17.63 -26.74
CA LYS A 237 -6.70 -19.05 -27.11
C LYS A 237 -6.23 -19.92 -25.95
N LYS A 238 -5.28 -19.43 -25.15
CA LYS A 238 -4.74 -20.12 -23.98
C LYS A 238 -5.76 -20.17 -22.85
N ASN A 239 -6.47 -19.08 -22.62
CA ASN A 239 -7.50 -18.97 -21.59
C ASN A 239 -8.71 -19.89 -21.89
N ARG A 240 -9.07 -20.06 -23.16
CA ARG A 240 -10.11 -20.99 -23.61
C ARG A 240 -9.73 -22.46 -23.33
N ALA A 241 -8.45 -22.82 -23.50
CA ALA A 241 -7.93 -24.13 -23.15
C ALA A 241 -8.00 -24.45 -21.65
N TYR A 242 -7.87 -23.42 -20.80
CA TYR A 242 -8.03 -23.56 -19.34
C TYR A 242 -9.48 -23.52 -18.86
N GLY A 243 -10.46 -23.53 -19.77
CA GLY A 243 -11.88 -23.59 -19.44
C GLY A 243 -12.43 -22.32 -18.78
N LEU A 244 -11.82 -21.17 -19.01
CA LEU A 244 -12.43 -19.87 -18.77
C LEU A 244 -13.54 -19.71 -19.82
N LYS A 245 -14.72 -20.24 -19.54
CA LYS A 245 -15.93 -19.92 -20.30
C LYS A 245 -16.28 -18.48 -19.94
N CYS A 246 -16.12 -17.57 -20.92
CA CYS A 246 -16.78 -16.27 -20.89
C CYS A 246 -18.28 -16.47 -20.99
#